data_6bbbc14a26e2b50c1599ad6110c606cd
#
_entry.id   6bbbc14a26e2b50c1599ad6110c606cd
#
_cell.length_a   1.000
_cell.length_b   1.000
_cell.length_c   1.000
_cell.angle_alpha   90.00
_cell.angle_beta   90.00
_cell.angle_gamma   90.00
#
_symmetry.space_group_name_H-M   'P 1'
#
loop_
_entity.id
_entity.type
_entity.pdbx_description
1 polymer ?
#
loop_
_entity_poly.entity_id
_entity_poly.type
_entity_poly.pdbx_seq_one_letter_code
_entity_poly.pdbx_strand_id
1 'polypeptide(L)'
;MQVSGIKNNISFKSAQLNIVSTADNHGDILSMPQMMKAIQMNKRDLFEKASEKSTLNLFAIAGDFFMNPSKKGFLTNPEFSNGDIQYNFLTKMVYTAKTAAGIKNRFDAVYTPGNHCFDGGDEWLFKKFERAPISTILTNIDRTHSPLADTLIRENSNIGTYKVYDIPDSKNPDKINKVMVLGVTIPSMNYYNPGLLKKTKFYDNSNKNDAYLEERDLRKTVRVVRYNVSKFKEKNPDGVVIVMAHTGNKISGLLAEKIPEINLIINGHDHKEFEVLKGSTLILSHGQGNKFMRGIQIKFDDKGKLSEIRARKYETEKYEPIARKDARLQEFVNVNIKADLVPLVYFKDNSGKAEELVLDDSIRYSNNILANYITSAIKRSVRLKYPEIDAVGIPSTIFRNGLKSNEKRSTFNNIDLMKMFDGVSENLSQVRIGRINGAELFELVLENVQNNLKSRTRNALIQWSDIQINRSLVKEINKGNSAASYKDAIKIRDKATRKFAPIDPNKDYTILMSDKYLLKDSENIKIPAMIRDKFEVIPESYDSL
;
A
#
# COMPACT_ATOMS: atom_id res chain seq x y z
N MET A 1 -20.09 -3.34 15.54
CA MET A 1 -21.15 -2.32 15.67
C MET A 1 -21.79 -2.15 14.30
N GLN A 2 -23.08 -2.41 14.15
CA GLN A 2 -23.81 -2.10 12.91
C GLN A 2 -24.32 -0.65 13.04
N VAL A 3 -23.72 0.26 12.31
CA VAL A 3 -24.36 1.57 12.09
C VAL A 3 -25.35 1.35 10.97
N SER A 4 -26.62 1.28 11.29
CA SER A 4 -27.68 1.26 10.30
C SER A 4 -27.76 2.68 9.71
N GLY A 5 -27.25 2.84 8.50
CA GLY A 5 -27.43 4.04 7.70
C GLY A 5 -28.90 4.43 7.58
N ILE A 6 -29.14 5.63 7.13
CA ILE A 6 -30.43 6.31 6.96
C ILE A 6 -31.57 5.31 6.64
N LYS A 7 -32.46 5.08 7.61
CA LYS A 7 -33.70 4.31 7.41
C LYS A 7 -34.84 5.28 7.16
N ASN A 8 -35.31 5.35 5.94
CA ASN A 8 -36.66 5.85 5.66
C ASN A 8 -37.62 4.65 5.57
N ASN A 9 -38.80 4.78 6.16
CA ASN A 9 -39.80 3.74 6.38
C ASN A 9 -40.05 2.80 5.17
N ILE A 10 -40.28 1.53 5.50
CA ILE A 10 -40.65 0.35 4.71
C ILE A 10 -41.18 0.71 3.31
N SER A 11 -40.31 0.57 2.32
CA SER A 11 -40.65 0.61 0.90
C SER A 11 -40.12 -0.68 0.27
N PHE A 12 -40.93 -1.26 -0.62
CA PHE A 12 -40.51 -2.42 -1.41
C PHE A 12 -39.32 -2.03 -2.27
N LYS A 13 -38.30 -2.91 -2.34
CA LYS A 13 -37.09 -2.72 -3.15
C LYS A 13 -37.49 -2.57 -4.62
N SER A 14 -37.46 -1.36 -5.14
CA SER A 14 -37.76 -1.10 -6.55
C SER A 14 -36.54 -1.26 -7.44
N ALA A 15 -35.37 -0.87 -6.93
CA ALA A 15 -34.07 -1.05 -7.57
C ALA A 15 -32.97 -1.20 -6.51
N GLN A 16 -31.87 -1.83 -6.88
CA GLN A 16 -30.76 -2.11 -5.95
C GLN A 16 -29.40 -2.05 -6.64
N LEU A 17 -28.42 -1.51 -5.92
CA LEU A 17 -27.00 -1.60 -6.25
C LEU A 17 -26.27 -2.34 -5.14
N ASN A 18 -25.58 -3.40 -5.49
CA ASN A 18 -24.66 -4.11 -4.62
C ASN A 18 -23.22 -3.77 -4.98
N ILE A 19 -22.40 -3.47 -4.00
CA ILE A 19 -20.97 -3.21 -4.19
C ILE A 19 -20.17 -4.11 -3.27
N VAL A 20 -19.21 -4.83 -3.83
CA VAL A 20 -18.13 -5.44 -3.07
C VAL A 20 -16.92 -4.54 -3.22
N SER A 21 -16.39 -4.02 -2.12
CA SER A 21 -15.29 -3.07 -2.18
C SER A 21 -14.07 -3.49 -1.38
N THR A 22 -12.90 -3.06 -1.86
CA THR A 22 -11.59 -3.18 -1.21
C THR A 22 -10.72 -1.97 -1.54
N ALA A 23 -9.64 -1.77 -0.79
CA ALA A 23 -8.60 -0.78 -1.04
C ALA A 23 -7.27 -1.26 -0.43
N ASP A 24 -6.17 -0.57 -0.74
CA ASP A 24 -4.86 -0.76 -0.08
C ASP A 24 -4.39 -2.23 -0.10
N ASN A 25 -4.60 -2.92 -1.22
CA ASN A 25 -4.18 -4.32 -1.40
C ASN A 25 -2.66 -4.47 -1.48
N HIS A 26 -1.96 -3.44 -1.98
CA HIS A 26 -0.50 -3.35 -2.06
C HIS A 26 0.16 -4.60 -2.65
N GLY A 27 -0.40 -5.16 -3.71
CA GLY A 27 0.15 -6.34 -4.36
C GLY A 27 0.22 -7.60 -3.47
N ASP A 28 -0.47 -7.65 -2.33
CA ASP A 28 -0.49 -8.81 -1.43
C ASP A 28 -1.26 -9.99 -2.06
N ILE A 29 -0.65 -10.57 -3.10
CA ILE A 29 -1.23 -11.66 -3.89
C ILE A 29 -1.49 -12.92 -3.08
N LEU A 30 -0.76 -13.16 -2.00
CA LEU A 30 -0.92 -14.37 -1.18
C LEU A 30 -2.20 -14.34 -0.33
N SER A 31 -2.69 -13.16 0.01
CA SER A 31 -3.96 -13.02 0.73
C SER A 31 -5.17 -12.84 -0.18
N MET A 32 -4.98 -12.59 -1.48
CA MET A 32 -6.09 -12.48 -2.44
C MET A 32 -6.96 -13.74 -2.55
N PRO A 33 -6.42 -14.99 -2.49
CA PRO A 33 -7.25 -16.20 -2.49
C PRO A 33 -8.26 -16.25 -1.34
N GLN A 34 -7.90 -15.76 -0.15
CA GLN A 34 -8.85 -15.70 0.98
C GLN A 34 -9.99 -14.71 0.71
N MET A 35 -9.70 -13.57 0.06
CA MET A 35 -10.72 -12.61 -0.36
C MET A 35 -11.64 -13.21 -1.43
N MET A 36 -11.07 -13.87 -2.45
CA MET A 36 -11.87 -14.60 -3.46
C MET A 36 -12.81 -15.61 -2.81
N LYS A 37 -12.29 -16.34 -1.80
CA LYS A 37 -13.10 -17.32 -1.06
C LYS A 37 -14.18 -16.67 -0.23
N ALA A 38 -13.88 -15.54 0.42
CA ALA A 38 -14.86 -14.75 1.15
C ALA A 38 -16.02 -14.30 0.23
N ILE A 39 -15.71 -13.81 -0.98
CA ILE A 39 -16.72 -13.44 -1.98
C ILE A 39 -17.60 -14.63 -2.35
N GLN A 40 -17.00 -15.80 -2.63
CA GLN A 40 -17.74 -17.01 -3.01
C GLN A 40 -18.67 -17.50 -1.89
N MET A 41 -18.16 -17.52 -0.66
CA MET A 41 -18.93 -18.04 0.50
C MET A 41 -20.08 -17.12 0.92
N ASN A 42 -19.91 -15.81 0.73
CA ASN A 42 -20.92 -14.81 1.12
C ASN A 42 -21.75 -14.28 -0.07
N LYS A 43 -21.73 -14.97 -1.21
CA LYS A 43 -22.37 -14.50 -2.44
C LYS A 43 -23.87 -14.13 -2.28
N ARG A 44 -24.61 -14.85 -1.44
CA ARG A 44 -26.05 -14.58 -1.21
C ARG A 44 -26.27 -13.26 -0.50
N ASP A 45 -25.40 -12.93 0.44
CA ASP A 45 -25.50 -11.70 1.24
C ASP A 45 -24.89 -10.50 0.48
N LEU A 46 -23.77 -10.71 -0.23
CA LEU A 46 -23.09 -9.68 -1.02
C LEU A 46 -23.89 -9.24 -2.26
N PHE A 47 -24.57 -10.18 -2.89
CA PHE A 47 -25.26 -9.98 -4.18
C PHE A 47 -26.75 -10.31 -4.06
N GLU A 48 -27.39 -9.79 -3.00
CA GLU A 48 -28.85 -9.90 -2.84
C GLU A 48 -29.55 -9.25 -4.04
N LYS A 49 -30.63 -9.87 -4.52
CA LYS A 49 -31.35 -9.39 -5.70
C LYS A 49 -32.68 -8.75 -5.32
N ALA A 50 -32.96 -7.59 -5.88
CA ALA A 50 -34.33 -7.08 -5.99
C ALA A 50 -35.06 -7.80 -7.15
N SER A 51 -34.43 -7.76 -8.34
CA SER A 51 -34.74 -8.57 -9.53
C SER A 51 -33.49 -8.59 -10.43
N GLU A 52 -33.42 -9.48 -11.44
CA GLU A 52 -32.24 -9.54 -12.32
C GLU A 52 -32.04 -8.25 -13.13
N LYS A 53 -33.14 -7.61 -13.59
CA LYS A 53 -33.09 -6.39 -14.38
C LYS A 53 -32.86 -5.13 -13.54
N SER A 54 -33.38 -5.12 -12.31
CA SER A 54 -33.36 -3.96 -11.39
C SER A 54 -32.23 -4.03 -10.35
N THR A 55 -31.27 -4.91 -10.55
CA THR A 55 -30.07 -5.02 -9.71
C THR A 55 -28.83 -4.83 -10.54
N LEU A 56 -27.95 -3.93 -10.10
CA LEU A 56 -26.59 -3.80 -10.58
C LEU A 56 -25.64 -4.29 -9.52
N ASN A 57 -24.59 -5.00 -9.92
CA ASN A 57 -23.54 -5.48 -9.03
C ASN A 57 -22.22 -4.83 -9.45
N LEU A 58 -21.47 -4.26 -8.50
CA LEU A 58 -20.16 -3.67 -8.71
C LEU A 58 -19.10 -4.36 -7.87
N PHE A 59 -17.93 -4.50 -8.45
CA PHE A 59 -16.70 -4.76 -7.70
C PHE A 59 -15.85 -3.49 -7.74
N ALA A 60 -15.57 -2.88 -6.60
CA ALA A 60 -14.95 -1.57 -6.49
C ALA A 60 -13.62 -1.62 -5.75
N ILE A 61 -12.58 -1.03 -6.33
CA ILE A 61 -11.25 -0.94 -5.72
C ILE A 61 -10.85 0.53 -5.59
N ALA A 62 -10.69 1.00 -4.35
CA ALA A 62 -10.35 2.38 -4.03
C ALA A 62 -8.83 2.54 -3.79
N GLY A 63 -8.04 2.29 -4.81
CA GLY A 63 -6.61 2.56 -4.86
C GLY A 63 -5.70 1.46 -4.33
N ASP A 64 -4.42 1.64 -4.62
CA ASP A 64 -3.27 0.84 -4.18
C ASP A 64 -3.47 -0.68 -4.28
N PHE A 65 -4.05 -1.12 -5.40
CA PHE A 65 -4.08 -2.53 -5.74
C PHE A 65 -2.71 -3.00 -6.23
N PHE A 66 -2.15 -2.24 -7.16
CA PHE A 66 -0.80 -2.47 -7.66
C PHE A 66 0.21 -1.80 -6.74
N MET A 67 1.36 -2.44 -6.66
CA MET A 67 2.56 -1.90 -6.13
C MET A 67 3.67 -2.44 -7.00
N ASN A 68 4.51 -1.58 -7.51
CA ASN A 68 5.65 -2.04 -8.27
C ASN A 68 6.75 -2.41 -7.29
N PRO A 69 7.01 -3.68 -7.03
CA PRO A 69 8.25 -4.06 -6.39
C PRO A 69 9.35 -3.57 -7.33
N SER A 70 10.26 -2.77 -6.85
CA SER A 70 11.26 -2.01 -7.60
C SER A 70 11.67 -2.65 -8.94
N LYS A 71 11.85 -1.85 -9.96
CA LYS A 71 12.22 -2.29 -11.33
C LYS A 71 13.53 -3.09 -11.39
N LYS A 72 14.24 -3.26 -10.29
CA LYS A 72 15.59 -3.78 -10.26
C LYS A 72 15.73 -4.88 -9.18
N GLY A 73 15.69 -6.09 -9.60
CA GLY A 73 16.56 -7.13 -9.05
C GLY A 73 16.06 -7.99 -7.89
N PHE A 74 15.04 -7.64 -7.12
CA PHE A 74 14.61 -8.50 -6.01
C PHE A 74 13.86 -9.75 -6.42
N LEU A 75 13.27 -9.73 -7.62
CA LEU A 75 12.51 -10.85 -8.11
C LEU A 75 13.18 -11.45 -9.32
N THR A 76 13.47 -12.72 -9.24
CA THR A 76 14.00 -13.51 -10.35
C THR A 76 13.00 -13.66 -11.49
N ASN A 77 11.71 -13.42 -11.22
CA ASN A 77 10.65 -13.47 -12.22
C ASN A 77 10.34 -12.07 -12.79
N PRO A 78 10.67 -11.81 -14.08
CA PRO A 78 10.36 -10.54 -14.76
C PRO A 78 8.87 -10.19 -14.77
N GLU A 79 7.97 -11.21 -14.77
CA GLU A 79 6.52 -11.00 -14.75
C GLU A 79 6.07 -10.33 -13.46
N PHE A 80 6.74 -10.62 -12.33
CA PHE A 80 6.45 -9.99 -11.05
C PHE A 80 6.84 -8.52 -11.06
N SER A 81 8.04 -8.20 -11.53
CA SER A 81 8.55 -6.84 -11.65
C SER A 81 7.73 -5.98 -12.61
N ASN A 82 7.08 -6.59 -13.59
CA ASN A 82 6.18 -5.93 -14.55
C ASN A 82 4.74 -5.79 -14.05
N GLY A 83 4.40 -6.32 -12.86
CA GLY A 83 3.04 -6.31 -12.31
C GLY A 83 2.05 -7.25 -13.03
N ASP A 84 2.53 -8.15 -13.88
CA ASP A 84 1.66 -9.06 -14.63
C ASP A 84 0.98 -10.07 -13.72
N ILE A 85 1.67 -10.54 -12.70
CA ILE A 85 1.07 -11.44 -11.69
C ILE A 85 -0.03 -10.71 -10.91
N GLN A 86 0.21 -9.48 -10.46
CA GLN A 86 -0.81 -8.68 -9.78
C GLN A 86 -2.03 -8.44 -10.71
N TYR A 87 -1.78 -8.20 -11.99
CA TYR A 87 -2.82 -8.07 -13.01
C TYR A 87 -3.63 -9.38 -13.19
N ASN A 88 -2.97 -10.54 -13.20
CA ASN A 88 -3.64 -11.84 -13.26
C ASN A 88 -4.53 -12.06 -12.03
N PHE A 89 -4.07 -11.68 -10.84
CA PHE A 89 -4.86 -11.73 -9.62
C PHE A 89 -6.04 -10.75 -9.64
N LEU A 90 -5.85 -9.52 -10.12
CA LEU A 90 -6.95 -8.57 -10.34
C LEU A 90 -8.04 -9.16 -11.25
N THR A 91 -7.63 -9.68 -12.39
CA THR A 91 -8.53 -10.30 -13.36
C THR A 91 -9.30 -11.47 -12.74
N LYS A 92 -8.62 -12.31 -11.96
CA LYS A 92 -9.24 -13.44 -11.25
C LYS A 92 -10.23 -12.99 -10.18
N MET A 93 -9.92 -11.92 -9.45
CA MET A 93 -10.82 -11.34 -8.44
C MET A 93 -12.09 -10.78 -9.08
N VAL A 94 -11.96 -9.99 -10.16
CA VAL A 94 -13.09 -9.46 -10.92
C VAL A 94 -13.96 -10.61 -11.44
N TYR A 95 -13.36 -11.64 -12.01
CA TYR A 95 -14.08 -12.80 -12.51
C TYR A 95 -14.78 -13.57 -11.38
N THR A 96 -14.14 -13.70 -10.22
CA THR A 96 -14.73 -14.33 -9.02
C THR A 96 -15.95 -13.56 -8.54
N ALA A 97 -15.87 -12.22 -8.47
CA ALA A 97 -17.00 -11.38 -8.08
C ALA A 97 -18.14 -11.47 -9.11
N LYS A 98 -17.83 -11.40 -10.41
CA LYS A 98 -18.81 -11.59 -11.49
C LYS A 98 -19.54 -12.94 -11.41
N THR A 99 -18.78 -14.01 -11.16
CA THR A 99 -19.35 -15.36 -11.03
C THR A 99 -20.23 -15.48 -9.78
N ALA A 100 -19.82 -14.89 -8.66
CA ALA A 100 -20.58 -14.87 -7.42
C ALA A 100 -21.89 -14.06 -7.55
N ALA A 101 -21.84 -12.94 -8.27
CA ALA A 101 -23.01 -12.14 -8.61
C ALA A 101 -23.99 -12.86 -9.57
N GLY A 102 -23.49 -13.85 -10.33
CA GLY A 102 -24.20 -14.58 -11.37
C GLY A 102 -23.87 -14.05 -12.76
N ILE A 103 -23.38 -14.92 -13.63
CA ILE A 103 -22.81 -14.56 -14.95
C ILE A 103 -23.82 -13.80 -15.83
N LYS A 104 -25.12 -14.10 -15.71
CA LYS A 104 -26.20 -13.44 -16.46
C LYS A 104 -26.66 -12.11 -15.84
N ASN A 105 -26.25 -11.81 -14.61
CA ASN A 105 -26.63 -10.58 -13.92
C ASN A 105 -25.81 -9.38 -14.42
N ARG A 106 -26.39 -8.20 -14.30
CA ARG A 106 -25.67 -6.95 -14.59
C ARG A 106 -24.51 -6.82 -13.59
N PHE A 107 -23.34 -6.73 -14.11
CA PHE A 107 -22.11 -6.64 -13.34
C PHE A 107 -21.11 -5.71 -14.01
N ASP A 108 -20.41 -4.91 -13.22
CA ASP A 108 -19.25 -4.15 -13.65
C ASP A 108 -18.18 -4.12 -12.55
N ALA A 109 -16.97 -3.78 -12.92
CA ALA A 109 -15.87 -3.56 -12.00
C ALA A 109 -15.30 -2.14 -12.21
N VAL A 110 -15.01 -1.44 -11.12
CA VAL A 110 -14.53 -0.06 -11.12
C VAL A 110 -13.31 0.11 -10.24
N TYR A 111 -12.39 0.94 -10.68
CA TYR A 111 -11.13 1.17 -10.03
C TYR A 111 -10.73 2.64 -10.02
N THR A 112 -10.19 3.11 -8.91
CA THR A 112 -9.50 4.39 -8.82
C THR A 112 -8.05 4.12 -8.40
N PRO A 113 -7.03 4.55 -9.14
CA PRO A 113 -5.65 4.34 -8.75
C PRO A 113 -5.29 5.07 -7.45
N GLY A 114 -4.43 4.46 -6.64
CA GLY A 114 -3.75 5.14 -5.55
C GLY A 114 -2.32 5.55 -5.93
N ASN A 115 -1.57 6.11 -4.98
CA ASN A 115 -0.21 6.59 -5.25
C ASN A 115 0.75 5.44 -5.62
N HIS A 116 0.71 4.31 -4.92
CA HIS A 116 1.58 3.17 -5.23
C HIS A 116 1.29 2.51 -6.57
N CYS A 117 0.12 2.72 -7.14
CA CYS A 117 -0.17 2.25 -8.49
C CYS A 117 0.73 2.91 -9.54
N PHE A 118 1.26 4.08 -9.24
CA PHE A 118 2.18 4.83 -10.10
C PHE A 118 3.66 4.58 -9.81
N ASP A 119 4.03 3.68 -8.92
CA ASP A 119 5.43 3.35 -8.62
C ASP A 119 6.21 2.88 -9.86
N GLY A 120 5.54 2.28 -10.84
CA GLY A 120 6.09 1.94 -12.15
C GLY A 120 6.06 3.06 -13.20
N GLY A 121 5.56 4.24 -12.81
CA GLY A 121 5.30 5.36 -13.72
C GLY A 121 3.92 5.29 -14.38
N ASP A 122 3.49 6.41 -14.95
CA ASP A 122 2.16 6.56 -15.53
C ASP A 122 1.96 5.73 -16.81
N GLU A 123 2.95 5.65 -17.69
CA GLU A 123 2.87 4.82 -18.91
C GLU A 123 2.72 3.34 -18.60
N TRP A 124 3.46 2.86 -17.61
CA TRP A 124 3.38 1.47 -17.17
C TRP A 124 1.97 1.14 -16.66
N LEU A 125 1.41 1.99 -15.78
CA LEU A 125 0.09 1.78 -15.20
C LEU A 125 -0.99 1.78 -16.27
N PHE A 126 -1.00 2.76 -17.15
CA PHE A 126 -2.04 2.89 -18.17
C PHE A 126 -2.03 1.73 -19.16
N LYS A 127 -0.86 1.19 -19.55
CA LYS A 127 -0.79 -0.03 -20.35
C LYS A 127 -1.48 -1.23 -19.69
N LYS A 128 -1.45 -1.32 -18.36
CA LYS A 128 -2.16 -2.39 -17.64
C LYS A 128 -3.67 -2.18 -17.70
N PHE A 129 -4.13 -0.93 -17.59
CA PHE A 129 -5.57 -0.62 -17.59
C PHE A 129 -6.23 -0.61 -18.95
N GLU A 130 -5.51 -0.39 -20.02
CA GLU A 130 -6.09 -0.48 -21.38
C GLU A 130 -6.79 -1.82 -21.65
N ARG A 131 -6.30 -2.90 -21.06
CA ARG A 131 -6.79 -4.28 -21.26
C ARG A 131 -7.44 -4.88 -20.03
N ALA A 132 -7.52 -4.13 -18.94
CA ALA A 132 -8.05 -4.64 -17.68
C ALA A 132 -9.58 -4.85 -17.78
N PRO A 133 -10.10 -5.93 -17.18
CA PRO A 133 -11.55 -6.17 -17.11
C PRO A 133 -12.21 -5.28 -16.03
N ILE A 134 -11.73 -4.04 -15.89
CA ILE A 134 -12.15 -3.09 -14.87
C ILE A 134 -12.10 -1.67 -15.43
N SER A 135 -13.12 -0.88 -15.16
CA SER A 135 -13.18 0.52 -15.59
C SER A 135 -12.38 1.41 -14.62
N THR A 136 -11.38 2.11 -15.14
CA THR A 136 -10.55 3.04 -14.35
C THR A 136 -11.16 4.44 -14.37
N ILE A 137 -11.33 5.04 -13.20
CA ILE A 137 -11.97 6.36 -13.03
C ILE A 137 -10.96 7.34 -12.43
N LEU A 138 -10.76 8.48 -13.12
CA LEU A 138 -9.74 9.50 -12.82
C LEU A 138 -10.40 10.90 -12.85
N THR A 139 -11.20 11.24 -11.84
CA THR A 139 -11.95 12.52 -11.83
C THR A 139 -11.06 13.73 -11.65
N ASN A 140 -10.04 13.64 -10.79
CA ASN A 140 -9.17 14.79 -10.47
C ASN A 140 -7.88 14.82 -11.31
N ILE A 141 -7.88 14.17 -12.49
CA ILE A 141 -6.78 14.31 -13.45
C ILE A 141 -6.89 15.66 -14.19
N ASP A 142 -5.76 16.34 -14.34
CA ASP A 142 -5.67 17.56 -15.14
C ASP A 142 -5.41 17.18 -16.61
N ARG A 143 -6.49 16.98 -17.37
CA ARG A 143 -6.46 16.54 -18.77
C ARG A 143 -5.67 17.48 -19.67
N THR A 144 -5.70 18.79 -19.38
CA THR A 144 -4.98 19.80 -20.16
C THR A 144 -3.46 19.59 -20.12
N HIS A 145 -2.96 19.10 -18.98
CA HIS A 145 -1.53 18.85 -18.76
C HIS A 145 -1.19 17.36 -18.67
N SER A 146 -2.07 16.48 -19.16
CA SER A 146 -1.92 15.02 -19.12
C SER A 146 -2.24 14.41 -20.48
N PRO A 147 -1.40 14.62 -21.51
CA PRO A 147 -1.72 14.20 -22.87
C PRO A 147 -1.95 12.71 -23.02
N LEU A 148 -1.17 11.88 -22.30
CA LEU A 148 -1.36 10.42 -22.31
C LEU A 148 -2.75 10.04 -21.75
N ALA A 149 -3.09 10.54 -20.56
CA ALA A 149 -4.36 10.22 -19.94
C ALA A 149 -5.55 10.82 -20.70
N ASP A 150 -5.39 12.00 -21.30
CA ASP A 150 -6.43 12.62 -22.12
C ASP A 150 -6.73 11.80 -23.39
N THR A 151 -5.68 11.29 -24.05
CA THR A 151 -5.83 10.37 -25.20
C THR A 151 -6.56 9.10 -24.78
N LEU A 152 -6.13 8.46 -23.70
CA LEU A 152 -6.74 7.22 -23.22
C LEU A 152 -8.19 7.39 -22.80
N ILE A 153 -8.53 8.51 -22.13
CA ILE A 153 -9.92 8.81 -21.75
C ILE A 153 -10.81 9.01 -22.98
N ARG A 154 -10.27 9.53 -24.09
CA ARG A 154 -11.02 9.70 -25.33
C ARG A 154 -11.16 8.41 -26.13
N GLU A 155 -10.14 7.58 -26.14
CA GLU A 155 -10.03 6.44 -27.05
C GLU A 155 -10.38 5.10 -26.39
N ASN A 156 -10.29 5.01 -25.07
CA ASN A 156 -10.53 3.77 -24.33
C ASN A 156 -11.78 3.87 -23.43
N SER A 157 -12.78 3.07 -23.75
CA SER A 157 -14.04 3.03 -22.98
C SER A 157 -13.89 2.58 -21.52
N ASN A 158 -12.76 1.94 -21.18
CA ASN A 158 -12.47 1.47 -19.83
C ASN A 158 -11.80 2.53 -18.94
N ILE A 159 -11.41 3.70 -19.50
CA ILE A 159 -10.78 4.79 -18.76
C ILE A 159 -11.62 6.04 -18.88
N GLY A 160 -12.05 6.61 -17.77
CA GLY A 160 -12.94 7.78 -17.77
C GLY A 160 -12.75 8.68 -16.57
N THR A 161 -13.36 9.86 -16.61
CA THR A 161 -13.37 10.79 -15.47
C THR A 161 -14.49 10.50 -14.48
N TYR A 162 -15.52 9.82 -14.93
CA TYR A 162 -16.64 9.29 -14.12
C TYR A 162 -17.37 8.21 -14.91
N LYS A 163 -18.23 7.47 -14.22
CA LYS A 163 -19.14 6.50 -14.84
C LYS A 163 -20.54 6.68 -14.31
N VAL A 164 -21.54 6.60 -15.18
CA VAL A 164 -22.96 6.68 -14.80
C VAL A 164 -23.62 5.35 -15.13
N TYR A 165 -24.39 4.84 -14.19
CA TYR A 165 -25.14 3.61 -14.30
C TYR A 165 -26.62 3.87 -14.25
N ASP A 166 -27.33 3.14 -15.10
CA ASP A 166 -28.78 3.12 -15.21
C ASP A 166 -29.31 1.86 -14.55
N ILE A 167 -30.16 2.01 -13.54
CA ILE A 167 -30.78 0.88 -12.84
C ILE A 167 -32.30 0.99 -13.00
N PRO A 168 -32.90 0.20 -13.89
CA PRO A 168 -34.35 0.21 -14.09
C PRO A 168 -35.10 -0.13 -12.80
N ASP A 169 -36.23 0.46 -12.60
CA ASP A 169 -37.14 0.10 -11.51
C ASP A 169 -37.82 -1.26 -11.80
N SER A 170 -38.03 -2.07 -10.78
CA SER A 170 -38.57 -3.43 -10.93
C SER A 170 -40.08 -3.44 -11.28
N LYS A 171 -40.80 -2.38 -10.86
CA LYS A 171 -42.24 -2.23 -11.07
C LYS A 171 -42.56 -1.37 -12.32
N ASN A 172 -41.64 -0.44 -12.62
CA ASN A 172 -41.74 0.44 -13.79
C ASN A 172 -40.42 0.50 -14.53
N PRO A 173 -40.14 -0.39 -15.49
CA PRO A 173 -38.84 -0.47 -16.18
C PRO A 173 -38.44 0.81 -16.95
N ASP A 174 -39.40 1.67 -17.31
CA ASP A 174 -39.14 2.95 -17.96
C ASP A 174 -38.56 3.98 -16.98
N LYS A 175 -38.75 3.76 -15.70
CA LYS A 175 -38.16 4.57 -14.64
C LYS A 175 -36.76 4.10 -14.36
N ILE A 176 -35.80 4.99 -14.56
CA ILE A 176 -34.36 4.69 -14.43
C ILE A 176 -33.79 5.42 -13.22
N ASN A 177 -33.24 4.67 -12.27
CA ASN A 177 -32.46 5.20 -11.16
C ASN A 177 -31.03 5.39 -11.63
N LYS A 178 -30.49 6.60 -11.46
CA LYS A 178 -29.14 6.93 -11.92
C LYS A 178 -28.14 6.89 -10.77
N VAL A 179 -26.98 6.28 -11.01
CA VAL A 179 -25.87 6.26 -10.06
C VAL A 179 -24.61 6.76 -10.76
N MET A 180 -24.00 7.80 -10.21
CA MET A 180 -22.72 8.31 -10.67
C MET A 180 -21.59 7.79 -9.77
N VAL A 181 -20.52 7.28 -10.38
CA VAL A 181 -19.30 6.89 -9.69
C VAL A 181 -18.16 7.80 -10.16
N LEU A 182 -17.51 8.45 -9.21
CA LEU A 182 -16.35 9.32 -9.38
C LEU A 182 -15.11 8.62 -8.77
N GLY A 183 -13.92 8.97 -9.27
CA GLY A 183 -12.65 8.43 -8.75
C GLY A 183 -11.67 9.56 -8.42
N VAL A 184 -11.22 9.64 -7.18
CA VAL A 184 -10.29 10.68 -6.72
C VAL A 184 -9.02 10.04 -6.18
N THR A 185 -7.92 10.29 -6.87
CA THR A 185 -6.57 9.91 -6.43
C THR A 185 -6.00 11.02 -5.56
N ILE A 186 -5.10 10.67 -4.64
CA ILE A 186 -4.50 11.65 -3.73
C ILE A 186 -3.83 12.80 -4.48
N PRO A 187 -4.08 14.07 -4.10
CA PRO A 187 -3.45 15.22 -4.76
C PRO A 187 -1.94 15.34 -4.52
N SER A 188 -1.40 14.72 -3.48
CA SER A 188 0.03 14.77 -3.12
C SER A 188 0.91 13.84 -3.97
N MET A 189 0.54 13.57 -5.23
CA MET A 189 1.27 12.62 -6.08
C MET A 189 2.74 13.00 -6.30
N ASN A 190 3.09 14.29 -6.37
CA ASN A 190 4.49 14.70 -6.48
C ASN A 190 5.31 14.39 -5.23
N TYR A 191 4.68 14.35 -4.07
CA TYR A 191 5.34 13.98 -2.82
C TYR A 191 5.64 12.47 -2.77
N TYR A 192 4.66 11.64 -3.17
CA TYR A 192 4.79 10.19 -3.11
C TYR A 192 5.58 9.60 -4.28
N ASN A 193 5.43 10.18 -5.47
CA ASN A 193 5.99 9.67 -6.73
C ASN A 193 6.78 10.76 -7.47
N PRO A 194 7.82 11.35 -6.86
CA PRO A 194 8.57 12.43 -7.47
C PRO A 194 9.25 11.95 -8.76
N GLY A 195 8.94 12.65 -9.86
CA GLY A 195 9.53 12.33 -11.17
C GLY A 195 8.98 11.10 -11.90
N LEU A 196 8.07 10.33 -11.30
CA LEU A 196 7.47 9.15 -11.95
C LEU A 196 6.29 9.49 -12.86
N LEU A 197 5.59 10.58 -12.59
CA LEU A 197 4.49 11.06 -13.43
C LEU A 197 5.00 11.99 -14.53
N LYS A 198 5.45 11.42 -15.64
CA LYS A 198 6.06 12.17 -16.73
C LYS A 198 5.03 12.81 -17.66
N LYS A 199 3.91 12.13 -17.90
CA LYS A 199 2.87 12.50 -18.88
C LYS A 199 1.49 12.69 -18.24
N THR A 200 1.42 12.68 -16.90
CA THR A 200 0.18 12.76 -16.15
C THR A 200 0.30 13.77 -15.02
N LYS A 201 -0.69 14.63 -14.86
CA LYS A 201 -0.81 15.56 -13.73
C LYS A 201 -2.18 15.43 -13.09
N PHE A 202 -2.21 15.51 -11.78
CA PHE A 202 -3.45 15.62 -11.01
C PHE A 202 -3.67 17.07 -10.60
N TYR A 203 -4.94 17.48 -10.43
CA TYR A 203 -5.24 18.79 -9.85
C TYR A 203 -4.69 18.86 -8.42
N ASP A 204 -4.20 20.04 -8.06
CA ASP A 204 -3.57 20.30 -6.75
C ASP A 204 -2.35 19.41 -6.45
N ASN A 205 -1.63 18.99 -7.49
CA ASN A 205 -0.45 18.12 -7.35
C ASN A 205 0.62 18.81 -6.48
N SER A 206 0.71 18.37 -5.23
CA SER A 206 1.51 18.99 -4.19
C SER A 206 2.80 18.19 -3.91
N ASN A 207 3.86 18.91 -3.56
CA ASN A 207 5.09 18.33 -3.00
C ASN A 207 5.03 18.15 -1.47
N LYS A 208 3.89 18.50 -0.84
CA LYS A 208 3.65 18.30 0.59
C LYS A 208 3.03 16.93 0.83
N ASN A 209 3.38 16.33 1.95
CA ASN A 209 2.62 15.19 2.47
C ASN A 209 1.15 15.59 2.70
N ASP A 210 0.23 14.68 2.43
CA ASP A 210 -1.21 14.91 2.54
C ASP A 210 -1.67 15.28 3.96
N ALA A 211 -0.97 14.80 5.00
CA ALA A 211 -1.23 15.20 6.38
C ALA A 211 -1.11 16.73 6.60
N TYR A 212 -0.28 17.40 5.79
CA TYR A 212 -0.05 18.85 5.86
C TYR A 212 -0.83 19.64 4.80
N LEU A 213 -1.63 18.98 3.92
CA LEU A 213 -2.49 19.70 2.99
C LEU A 213 -3.61 20.41 3.74
N GLU A 214 -3.82 21.67 3.39
CA GLU A 214 -4.94 22.48 3.86
C GLU A 214 -6.04 22.55 2.80
N GLU A 215 -7.22 23.08 3.16
CA GLU A 215 -8.34 23.26 2.22
C GLU A 215 -7.93 24.06 0.99
N ARG A 216 -7.09 25.08 1.17
CA ARG A 216 -6.56 25.91 0.07
C ARG A 216 -5.74 25.12 -0.95
N ASP A 217 -5.07 24.05 -0.49
CA ASP A 217 -4.23 23.18 -1.32
C ASP A 217 -5.08 22.18 -2.14
N LEU A 218 -6.39 22.08 -1.89
CA LEU A 218 -7.31 21.09 -2.46
C LEU A 218 -8.42 21.72 -3.33
N ARG A 219 -8.32 23.03 -3.60
CA ARG A 219 -9.40 23.80 -4.25
C ARG A 219 -9.78 23.28 -5.63
N LYS A 220 -8.82 22.90 -6.46
CA LYS A 220 -9.09 22.43 -7.82
C LYS A 220 -9.71 21.04 -7.81
N THR A 221 -9.21 20.15 -6.94
CA THR A 221 -9.78 18.80 -6.76
C THR A 221 -11.23 18.89 -6.28
N VAL A 222 -11.51 19.67 -5.23
CA VAL A 222 -12.89 19.88 -4.76
C VAL A 222 -13.76 20.50 -5.87
N ARG A 223 -13.24 21.48 -6.61
CA ARG A 223 -13.97 22.14 -7.70
C ARG A 223 -14.34 21.16 -8.81
N VAL A 224 -13.43 20.31 -9.27
CA VAL A 224 -13.72 19.37 -10.37
C VAL A 224 -14.70 18.29 -9.93
N VAL A 225 -14.59 17.79 -8.71
CA VAL A 225 -15.57 16.84 -8.16
C VAL A 225 -16.94 17.49 -8.05
N ARG A 226 -17.03 18.68 -7.44
CA ARG A 226 -18.29 19.45 -7.33
C ARG A 226 -18.90 19.73 -8.69
N TYR A 227 -18.12 20.17 -9.67
CA TYR A 227 -18.61 20.44 -11.02
C TYR A 227 -19.29 19.21 -11.63
N ASN A 228 -18.65 18.04 -11.58
CA ASN A 228 -19.23 16.82 -12.12
C ASN A 228 -20.50 16.40 -11.36
N VAL A 229 -20.49 16.51 -10.04
CA VAL A 229 -21.66 16.22 -9.20
C VAL A 229 -22.82 17.16 -9.53
N SER A 230 -22.57 18.47 -9.59
CA SER A 230 -23.63 19.45 -9.93
C SER A 230 -24.22 19.20 -11.32
N LYS A 231 -23.38 18.96 -12.33
CA LYS A 231 -23.85 18.62 -13.69
C LYS A 231 -24.67 17.34 -13.76
N PHE A 232 -24.32 16.36 -12.95
CA PHE A 232 -25.10 15.13 -12.82
C PHE A 232 -26.44 15.40 -12.12
N LYS A 233 -26.42 16.12 -11.01
CA LYS A 233 -27.62 16.45 -10.22
C LYS A 233 -28.60 17.39 -10.93
N GLU A 234 -28.13 18.30 -11.77
CA GLU A 234 -28.98 19.13 -12.64
C GLU A 234 -29.92 18.26 -13.49
N LYS A 235 -29.42 17.13 -14.01
CA LYS A 235 -30.19 16.20 -14.85
C LYS A 235 -30.88 15.08 -14.07
N ASN A 236 -30.35 14.75 -12.89
CA ASN A 236 -30.75 13.61 -12.07
C ASN A 236 -30.82 14.03 -10.59
N PRO A 237 -31.78 14.83 -10.17
CA PRO A 237 -31.82 15.39 -8.80
C PRO A 237 -31.84 14.31 -7.70
N ASP A 238 -32.52 13.19 -7.93
CA ASP A 238 -32.57 12.04 -7.02
C ASP A 238 -31.44 11.01 -7.25
N GLY A 239 -30.59 11.23 -8.26
CA GLY A 239 -29.47 10.31 -8.58
C GLY A 239 -28.47 10.16 -7.44
N VAL A 240 -27.95 8.97 -7.25
CA VAL A 240 -26.97 8.65 -6.19
C VAL A 240 -25.55 8.96 -6.68
N VAL A 241 -24.75 9.58 -5.81
CA VAL A 241 -23.33 9.90 -6.07
C VAL A 241 -22.44 9.10 -5.16
N ILE A 242 -21.51 8.36 -5.76
CA ILE A 242 -20.48 7.56 -5.08
C ILE A 242 -19.11 8.10 -5.48
N VAL A 243 -18.25 8.33 -4.50
CA VAL A 243 -16.85 8.68 -4.73
C VAL A 243 -15.97 7.53 -4.28
N MET A 244 -15.20 6.98 -5.19
CA MET A 244 -14.08 6.10 -4.86
C MET A 244 -12.87 6.99 -4.64
N ALA A 245 -12.36 7.02 -3.41
CA ALA A 245 -11.32 7.94 -3.00
C ALA A 245 -10.09 7.19 -2.51
N HIS A 246 -8.95 7.47 -3.11
CA HIS A 246 -7.67 7.06 -2.52
C HIS A 246 -6.96 8.32 -2.01
N THR A 247 -7.52 8.90 -0.94
CA THR A 247 -7.14 10.25 -0.49
C THR A 247 -6.94 10.38 1.01
N GLY A 248 -7.19 9.31 1.76
CA GLY A 248 -7.16 9.34 3.21
C GLY A 248 -8.36 10.06 3.85
N ASN A 249 -8.42 9.98 5.17
CA ASN A 249 -9.59 10.38 5.96
C ASN A 249 -9.84 11.88 5.94
N LYS A 250 -8.77 12.67 5.97
CA LYS A 250 -8.83 14.14 6.01
C LYS A 250 -9.49 14.69 4.74
N ILE A 251 -8.99 14.24 3.58
CA ILE A 251 -9.46 14.74 2.28
C ILE A 251 -10.86 14.19 1.97
N SER A 252 -11.13 12.91 2.26
CA SER A 252 -12.46 12.33 2.12
C SER A 252 -13.49 13.04 3.00
N GLY A 253 -13.12 13.39 4.23
CA GLY A 253 -13.95 14.20 5.12
C GLY A 253 -14.22 15.61 4.58
N LEU A 254 -13.24 16.25 3.94
CA LEU A 254 -13.41 17.56 3.30
C LEU A 254 -14.34 17.47 2.07
N LEU A 255 -14.19 16.43 1.24
CA LEU A 255 -15.09 16.20 0.10
C LEU A 255 -16.55 16.05 0.56
N ALA A 256 -16.80 15.26 1.62
CA ALA A 256 -18.14 15.10 2.19
C ALA A 256 -18.72 16.42 2.72
N GLU A 257 -17.89 17.25 3.37
CA GLU A 257 -18.30 18.55 3.89
C GLU A 257 -18.61 19.57 2.80
N LYS A 258 -17.75 19.63 1.79
CA LYS A 258 -17.87 20.63 0.72
C LYS A 258 -18.86 20.25 -0.37
N ILE A 259 -19.24 18.98 -0.49
CA ILE A 259 -20.12 18.46 -1.55
C ILE A 259 -21.15 17.52 -0.90
N PRO A 260 -22.17 18.07 -0.22
CA PRO A 260 -23.15 17.29 0.55
C PRO A 260 -24.06 16.39 -0.31
N GLU A 261 -24.03 16.54 -1.63
CA GLU A 261 -24.71 15.68 -2.59
C GLU A 261 -24.05 14.32 -2.78
N ILE A 262 -22.84 14.12 -2.26
CA ILE A 262 -22.18 12.81 -2.21
C ILE A 262 -22.91 11.93 -1.18
N ASN A 263 -23.36 10.76 -1.58
CA ASN A 263 -24.05 9.82 -0.71
C ASN A 263 -23.10 8.82 -0.04
N LEU A 264 -22.05 8.40 -0.77
CA LEU A 264 -21.10 7.39 -0.31
C LEU A 264 -19.67 7.73 -0.75
N ILE A 265 -18.71 7.61 0.16
CA ILE A 265 -17.28 7.61 -0.16
C ILE A 265 -16.69 6.25 0.24
N ILE A 266 -16.08 5.56 -0.72
CA ILE A 266 -15.28 4.34 -0.50
C ILE A 266 -13.82 4.78 -0.51
N ASN A 267 -13.16 4.75 0.65
CA ASN A 267 -11.85 5.38 0.86
C ASN A 267 -10.73 4.37 1.14
N GLY A 268 -9.50 4.73 0.76
CA GLY A 268 -8.24 4.06 1.08
C GLY A 268 -7.16 5.08 1.44
N HIS A 269 -5.89 4.67 1.46
CA HIS A 269 -4.65 5.42 1.65
C HIS A 269 -4.11 5.45 3.09
N ASP A 270 -4.91 5.79 4.11
CA ASP A 270 -4.42 5.92 5.49
C ASP A 270 -4.18 4.59 6.20
N HIS A 271 -4.53 3.48 5.56
CA HIS A 271 -4.47 2.13 6.14
C HIS A 271 -5.26 1.97 7.45
N LYS A 272 -6.21 2.87 7.69
CA LYS A 272 -7.06 2.86 8.88
C LYS A 272 -8.47 2.48 8.50
N GLU A 273 -9.00 1.50 9.22
CA GLU A 273 -10.40 1.13 9.10
C GLU A 273 -11.27 2.11 9.87
N PHE A 274 -12.29 2.66 9.22
CA PHE A 274 -13.36 3.39 9.91
C PHE A 274 -14.64 3.41 9.07
N GLU A 275 -15.72 3.73 9.75
CA GLU A 275 -17.03 3.97 9.19
C GLU A 275 -17.63 5.17 9.91
N VAL A 276 -17.95 6.22 9.16
CA VAL A 276 -18.47 7.47 9.72
C VAL A 276 -19.50 8.10 8.80
N LEU A 277 -20.55 8.64 9.40
CA LEU A 277 -21.51 9.49 8.71
C LEU A 277 -21.12 10.97 8.94
N LYS A 278 -20.79 11.68 7.84
CA LYS A 278 -20.48 13.10 7.87
C LYS A 278 -21.53 13.86 7.07
N GLY A 279 -22.42 14.59 7.75
CA GLY A 279 -23.63 15.12 7.13
C GLY A 279 -24.52 14.00 6.58
N SER A 280 -24.81 14.02 5.30
CA SER A 280 -25.55 12.95 4.58
C SER A 280 -24.64 11.92 3.90
N THR A 281 -23.32 12.07 3.99
CA THR A 281 -22.35 11.22 3.32
C THR A 281 -21.85 10.12 4.24
N LEU A 282 -22.02 8.85 3.85
CA LEU A 282 -21.39 7.72 4.50
C LEU A 282 -19.96 7.55 3.97
N ILE A 283 -18.96 7.57 4.84
CA ILE A 283 -17.55 7.35 4.49
C ILE A 283 -17.12 5.99 5.04
N LEU A 284 -16.63 5.13 4.15
CA LEU A 284 -16.15 3.79 4.47
C LEU A 284 -14.68 3.69 4.10
N SER A 285 -13.79 3.56 5.07
CA SER A 285 -12.37 3.36 4.83
C SER A 285 -11.96 1.91 5.06
N HIS A 286 -11.09 1.44 4.19
CA HIS A 286 -10.49 0.12 4.27
C HIS A 286 -9.15 0.20 4.98
N GLY A 287 -8.84 -0.79 5.80
CA GLY A 287 -7.52 -0.93 6.40
C GLY A 287 -6.51 -1.49 5.40
N GLN A 288 -5.29 -1.68 5.84
CA GLN A 288 -4.19 -2.18 5.02
C GLN A 288 -4.35 -3.68 4.69
N GLY A 289 -3.97 -4.02 3.47
CA GLY A 289 -3.91 -5.39 2.97
C GLY A 289 -5.30 -6.00 2.78
N ASN A 290 -5.33 -7.26 2.40
CA ASN A 290 -6.58 -7.98 2.13
C ASN A 290 -7.25 -8.53 3.40
N LYS A 291 -7.15 -7.84 4.55
CA LYS A 291 -7.68 -8.32 5.84
C LYS A 291 -9.19 -8.37 5.88
N PHE A 292 -9.84 -7.46 5.18
CA PHE A 292 -11.29 -7.47 5.03
C PHE A 292 -11.74 -6.79 3.74
N MET A 293 -12.97 -7.05 3.36
CA MET A 293 -13.71 -6.39 2.31
C MET A 293 -15.03 -5.85 2.87
N ARG A 294 -15.67 -4.95 2.15
CA ARG A 294 -17.02 -4.49 2.50
C ARG A 294 -18.03 -4.89 1.44
N GLY A 295 -19.17 -5.37 1.89
CA GLY A 295 -20.37 -5.51 1.07
C GLY A 295 -21.28 -4.31 1.34
N ILE A 296 -21.65 -3.59 0.31
CA ILE A 296 -22.48 -2.39 0.40
C ILE A 296 -23.73 -2.60 -0.45
N GLN A 297 -24.88 -2.30 0.12
CA GLN A 297 -26.17 -2.36 -0.56
C GLN A 297 -26.80 -0.97 -0.56
N ILE A 298 -27.14 -0.49 -1.73
CA ILE A 298 -27.87 0.76 -1.94
C ILE A 298 -29.24 0.42 -2.52
N LYS A 299 -30.31 0.85 -1.84
CA LYS A 299 -31.68 0.57 -2.25
C LYS A 299 -32.40 1.87 -2.60
N PHE A 300 -33.25 1.76 -3.57
CA PHE A 300 -34.12 2.84 -4.02
C PHE A 300 -35.58 2.54 -3.64
N ASP A 301 -36.31 3.56 -3.29
CA ASP A 301 -37.75 3.48 -3.06
C ASP A 301 -38.55 3.50 -4.37
N ASP A 302 -39.88 3.36 -4.28
CA ASP A 302 -40.79 3.38 -5.46
C ASP A 302 -40.78 4.74 -6.19
N LYS A 303 -40.27 5.79 -5.55
CA LYS A 303 -40.10 7.12 -6.18
C LYS A 303 -38.71 7.27 -6.84
N GLY A 304 -37.82 6.29 -6.70
CA GLY A 304 -36.46 6.31 -7.23
C GLY A 304 -35.48 7.09 -6.36
N LYS A 305 -35.86 7.41 -5.13
CA LYS A 305 -34.98 8.07 -4.19
C LYS A 305 -34.17 7.06 -3.42
N LEU A 306 -32.98 7.46 -2.98
CA LEU A 306 -32.18 6.69 -2.06
C LEU A 306 -32.96 6.39 -0.77
N SER A 307 -33.22 5.13 -0.49
CA SER A 307 -33.95 4.70 0.72
C SER A 307 -33.04 4.12 1.80
N GLU A 308 -31.97 3.42 1.40
CA GLU A 308 -31.04 2.80 2.35
C GLU A 308 -29.65 2.67 1.75
N ILE A 309 -28.61 2.95 2.54
CA ILE A 309 -27.27 2.47 2.34
C ILE A 309 -26.91 1.58 3.53
N ARG A 310 -26.59 0.32 3.28
CA ARG A 310 -26.15 -0.63 4.28
C ARG A 310 -24.75 -1.11 3.94
N ALA A 311 -23.83 -1.00 4.87
CA ALA A 311 -22.48 -1.57 4.75
C ALA A 311 -22.30 -2.71 5.74
N ARG A 312 -21.57 -3.74 5.30
CA ARG A 312 -21.16 -4.88 6.14
C ARG A 312 -19.70 -5.21 5.89
N LYS A 313 -18.96 -5.44 6.94
CA LYS A 313 -17.57 -5.87 6.91
C LYS A 313 -17.49 -7.41 6.89
N TYR A 314 -16.58 -7.92 6.05
CA TYR A 314 -16.25 -9.34 5.96
C TYR A 314 -14.76 -9.51 6.19
N GLU A 315 -14.38 -10.12 7.30
CA GLU A 315 -12.99 -10.43 7.63
C GLU A 315 -12.50 -11.58 6.77
N THR A 316 -11.59 -11.30 5.85
CA THR A 316 -11.15 -12.26 4.85
C THR A 316 -10.23 -13.33 5.42
N GLU A 317 -9.48 -13.02 6.48
CA GLU A 317 -8.58 -13.95 7.15
C GLU A 317 -9.28 -15.21 7.64
N LYS A 318 -10.56 -15.13 8.00
CA LYS A 318 -11.38 -16.28 8.40
C LYS A 318 -11.53 -17.33 7.28
N TYR A 319 -11.32 -16.93 6.03
CA TYR A 319 -11.45 -17.78 4.86
C TYR A 319 -10.11 -18.37 4.39
N GLU A 320 -8.99 -17.96 4.99
CA GLU A 320 -7.66 -18.45 4.63
C GLU A 320 -7.55 -20.00 4.71
N PRO A 321 -7.98 -20.68 5.80
CA PRO A 321 -7.86 -22.12 5.89
C PRO A 321 -8.68 -22.85 4.79
N ILE A 322 -9.82 -22.26 4.39
CA ILE A 322 -10.69 -22.82 3.35
C ILE A 322 -10.08 -22.54 1.97
N ALA A 323 -9.52 -21.34 1.76
CA ALA A 323 -8.85 -20.98 0.52
C ALA A 323 -7.62 -21.85 0.26
N ARG A 324 -6.84 -22.15 1.30
CA ARG A 324 -5.67 -23.06 1.22
C ARG A 324 -6.06 -24.50 0.82
N LYS A 325 -7.29 -24.94 1.12
CA LYS A 325 -7.82 -26.27 0.75
C LYS A 325 -8.54 -26.28 -0.60
N ASP A 326 -8.79 -25.12 -1.20
CA ASP A 326 -9.46 -25.01 -2.50
C ASP A 326 -8.46 -25.29 -3.63
N ALA A 327 -8.53 -26.49 -4.22
CA ALA A 327 -7.60 -26.95 -5.23
C ALA A 327 -7.50 -26.00 -6.44
N ARG A 328 -8.63 -25.40 -6.88
CA ARG A 328 -8.64 -24.48 -8.04
C ARG A 328 -7.96 -23.15 -7.73
N LEU A 329 -8.14 -22.63 -6.50
CA LEU A 329 -7.45 -21.43 -6.06
C LEU A 329 -5.96 -21.70 -5.88
N GLN A 330 -5.58 -22.84 -5.31
CA GLN A 330 -4.18 -23.21 -5.14
C GLN A 330 -3.48 -23.48 -6.47
N GLU A 331 -4.13 -24.12 -7.41
CA GLU A 331 -3.62 -24.28 -8.77
C GLU A 331 -3.34 -22.91 -9.42
N PHE A 332 -4.30 -21.97 -9.33
CA PHE A 332 -4.12 -20.62 -9.84
C PHE A 332 -2.93 -19.90 -9.18
N VAL A 333 -2.79 -19.99 -7.84
CA VAL A 333 -1.66 -19.44 -7.11
C VAL A 333 -0.36 -20.07 -7.59
N ASN A 334 -0.30 -21.40 -7.64
CA ASN A 334 0.92 -22.12 -8.03
C ASN A 334 1.38 -21.80 -9.44
N VAL A 335 0.46 -21.70 -10.40
CA VAL A 335 0.80 -21.34 -11.79
C VAL A 335 1.47 -19.95 -11.85
N ASN A 336 0.99 -19.00 -11.05
CA ASN A 336 1.48 -17.63 -11.10
C ASN A 336 2.75 -17.37 -10.27
N ILE A 337 2.96 -18.08 -9.15
CA ILE A 337 4.01 -17.73 -8.19
C ILE A 337 4.88 -18.91 -7.74
N LYS A 338 4.76 -20.09 -8.33
CA LYS A 338 5.48 -21.30 -7.88
C LYS A 338 7.00 -21.09 -7.80
N ALA A 339 7.59 -20.42 -8.77
CA ALA A 339 9.03 -20.16 -8.79
C ALA A 339 9.47 -19.27 -7.63
N ASP A 340 8.63 -18.30 -7.24
CA ASP A 340 8.93 -17.33 -6.17
C ASP A 340 8.64 -17.88 -4.77
N LEU A 341 7.97 -19.03 -4.65
CA LEU A 341 7.78 -19.75 -3.40
C LEU A 341 8.93 -20.68 -3.05
N VAL A 342 9.87 -20.90 -3.98
CA VAL A 342 11.06 -21.70 -3.70
C VAL A 342 11.89 -21.00 -2.62
N PRO A 343 12.28 -21.69 -1.54
CA PRO A 343 13.08 -21.09 -0.49
C PRO A 343 14.43 -20.57 -1.01
N LEU A 344 14.71 -19.29 -0.77
CA LEU A 344 16.04 -18.69 -0.99
C LEU A 344 17.00 -19.05 0.14
N VAL A 345 16.45 -19.20 1.35
CA VAL A 345 17.20 -19.42 2.58
C VAL A 345 16.47 -20.42 3.45
N TYR A 346 17.24 -21.28 4.06
CA TYR A 346 16.83 -22.16 5.15
C TYR A 346 17.53 -21.69 6.43
N PHE A 347 16.74 -21.32 7.43
CA PHE A 347 17.30 -20.97 8.75
C PHE A 347 17.67 -22.25 9.49
N LYS A 348 18.90 -22.28 9.98
CA LYS A 348 19.42 -23.40 10.75
C LYS A 348 20.12 -22.88 12.00
N ASP A 349 19.96 -23.58 13.10
CA ASP A 349 20.74 -23.34 14.32
C ASP A 349 22.20 -23.77 14.15
N ASN A 350 23.01 -23.59 15.20
CA ASN A 350 24.43 -23.96 15.19
C ASN A 350 24.65 -25.48 15.04
N SER A 351 23.64 -26.31 15.25
CA SER A 351 23.67 -27.75 15.04
C SER A 351 23.28 -28.20 13.63
N GLY A 352 22.83 -27.23 12.78
CA GLY A 352 22.32 -27.49 11.44
C GLY A 352 20.85 -27.90 11.39
N LYS A 353 20.14 -27.92 12.54
CA LYS A 353 18.71 -28.17 12.62
C LYS A 353 17.92 -26.94 12.19
N ALA A 354 16.78 -27.16 11.55
CA ALA A 354 15.89 -26.06 11.15
C ALA A 354 15.51 -25.19 12.35
N GLU A 355 15.84 -23.91 12.27
CA GLU A 355 15.46 -22.89 13.26
C GLU A 355 14.24 -22.13 12.77
N GLU A 356 13.21 -22.06 13.60
CA GLU A 356 12.02 -21.25 13.28
C GLU A 356 12.21 -19.82 13.79
N LEU A 357 12.28 -18.87 12.87
CA LEU A 357 12.37 -17.45 13.21
C LEU A 357 10.99 -16.82 13.22
N VAL A 358 10.75 -15.96 14.21
CA VAL A 358 9.60 -15.08 14.25
C VAL A 358 9.90 -13.86 13.38
N LEU A 359 9.16 -13.73 12.28
CA LEU A 359 9.31 -12.63 11.33
C LEU A 359 8.16 -11.64 11.57
N ASP A 360 8.32 -10.77 12.57
CA ASP A 360 7.31 -9.80 12.98
C ASP A 360 7.76 -8.35 12.73
N ASP A 361 6.90 -7.39 13.12
CA ASP A 361 7.18 -5.96 13.03
C ASP A 361 8.38 -5.50 13.86
N SER A 362 8.97 -6.37 14.70
CA SER A 362 10.13 -6.04 15.51
C SER A 362 11.36 -5.63 14.67
N ILE A 363 11.38 -6.05 13.38
CA ILE A 363 12.39 -5.61 12.41
C ILE A 363 12.53 -4.10 12.32
N ARG A 364 11.46 -3.35 12.63
CA ARG A 364 11.45 -1.89 12.54
C ARG A 364 12.08 -1.19 13.73
N TYR A 365 12.13 -1.84 14.90
CA TYR A 365 12.53 -1.18 16.14
C TYR A 365 13.41 -2.00 17.07
N SER A 366 13.74 -3.21 16.70
CA SER A 366 14.71 -4.03 17.41
C SER A 366 15.75 -4.61 16.46
N ASN A 367 16.90 -5.02 17.00
CA ASN A 367 17.86 -5.79 16.22
C ASN A 367 17.23 -7.13 15.83
N ASN A 368 17.16 -7.41 14.53
CA ASN A 368 16.41 -8.54 13.99
C ASN A 368 17.34 -9.43 13.15
N ILE A 369 17.27 -10.73 13.36
CA ILE A 369 18.13 -11.71 12.67
C ILE A 369 17.94 -11.66 11.16
N LEU A 370 16.70 -11.51 10.69
CA LEU A 370 16.40 -11.41 9.26
C LEU A 370 16.96 -10.13 8.64
N ALA A 371 16.83 -9.00 9.34
CA ALA A 371 17.43 -7.74 8.89
C ALA A 371 18.95 -7.84 8.80
N ASN A 372 19.58 -8.46 9.80
CA ASN A 372 21.02 -8.72 9.80
C ASN A 372 21.44 -9.64 8.65
N TYR A 373 20.62 -10.65 8.33
CA TYR A 373 20.86 -11.52 7.18
C TYR A 373 20.80 -10.74 5.87
N ILE A 374 19.79 -9.91 5.67
CA ILE A 374 19.61 -9.09 4.46
C ILE A 374 20.75 -8.08 4.33
N THR A 375 21.07 -7.34 5.40
CA THR A 375 22.21 -6.40 5.38
C THR A 375 23.53 -7.08 5.09
N SER A 376 23.71 -8.30 5.59
CA SER A 376 24.91 -9.11 5.30
C SER A 376 24.93 -9.62 3.86
N ALA A 377 23.77 -9.93 3.27
CA ALA A 377 23.67 -10.32 1.86
C ALA A 377 24.03 -9.15 0.95
N ILE A 378 23.46 -7.95 1.22
CA ILE A 378 23.80 -6.73 0.52
C ILE A 378 25.29 -6.42 0.64
N LYS A 379 25.87 -6.53 1.84
CA LYS A 379 27.31 -6.35 2.02
C LYS A 379 28.14 -7.30 1.15
N ARG A 380 27.74 -8.56 1.06
CA ARG A 380 28.45 -9.53 0.18
C ARG A 380 28.39 -9.12 -1.29
N SER A 381 27.22 -8.68 -1.75
CA SER A 381 27.04 -8.22 -3.13
C SER A 381 27.85 -6.96 -3.43
N VAL A 382 27.74 -5.95 -2.57
CA VAL A 382 28.48 -4.68 -2.71
C VAL A 382 29.99 -4.89 -2.71
N ARG A 383 30.51 -5.79 -1.88
CA ARG A 383 31.95 -6.07 -1.78
C ARG A 383 32.56 -6.67 -3.03
N LEU A 384 31.78 -7.13 -3.98
CA LEU A 384 32.29 -7.51 -5.30
C LEU A 384 32.85 -6.30 -6.07
N LYS A 385 32.31 -5.09 -5.84
CA LYS A 385 32.79 -3.85 -6.44
C LYS A 385 33.57 -2.97 -5.45
N TYR A 386 33.20 -3.00 -4.19
CA TYR A 386 33.76 -2.17 -3.11
C TYR A 386 34.24 -3.07 -1.97
N PRO A 387 35.40 -3.78 -2.13
CA PRO A 387 35.87 -4.79 -1.18
C PRO A 387 36.22 -4.24 0.20
N GLU A 388 36.44 -2.93 0.31
CA GLU A 388 36.79 -2.21 1.54
C GLU A 388 35.63 -2.07 2.52
N ILE A 389 34.37 -2.25 2.12
CA ILE A 389 33.21 -2.03 2.99
C ILE A 389 33.29 -2.88 4.27
N ASP A 390 33.21 -2.19 5.41
CA ASP A 390 33.23 -2.77 6.76
C ASP A 390 31.84 -3.14 7.25
N ALA A 391 30.84 -2.25 7.06
CA ALA A 391 29.45 -2.49 7.44
C ALA A 391 28.46 -1.83 6.47
N VAL A 392 27.23 -2.36 6.45
CA VAL A 392 26.09 -1.83 5.71
C VAL A 392 24.98 -1.49 6.68
N GLY A 393 24.47 -0.27 6.63
CA GLY A 393 23.36 0.21 7.42
C GLY A 393 22.10 0.41 6.58
N ILE A 394 21.02 -0.32 6.88
CA ILE A 394 19.74 -0.22 6.21
C ILE A 394 18.71 0.38 7.15
N PRO A 395 17.96 1.44 6.72
CA PRO A 395 16.88 1.98 7.53
C PRO A 395 15.76 0.97 7.74
N SER A 396 15.30 0.84 8.97
CA SER A 396 14.17 -0.05 9.28
C SER A 396 12.87 0.35 8.55
N THR A 397 12.79 1.61 8.07
CA THR A 397 11.67 2.10 7.27
C THR A 397 11.57 1.46 5.88
N ILE A 398 12.64 0.85 5.38
CA ILE A 398 12.64 0.06 4.15
C ILE A 398 11.83 -1.24 4.34
N PHE A 399 11.86 -1.80 5.56
CA PHE A 399 11.05 -2.96 5.89
C PHE A 399 9.62 -2.51 6.24
N ARG A 400 8.78 -2.28 5.25
CA ARG A 400 7.45 -1.69 5.45
C ARG A 400 6.43 -2.64 6.03
N ASN A 401 6.47 -3.90 5.62
CA ASN A 401 5.54 -4.90 6.11
C ASN A 401 6.33 -5.98 6.86
N GLY A 402 6.10 -6.11 8.16
CA GLY A 402 6.46 -7.32 8.88
C GLY A 402 5.72 -8.51 8.27
N LEU A 403 6.37 -9.66 8.17
CA LEU A 403 5.65 -10.90 7.98
C LEU A 403 4.66 -11.03 9.14
N LYS A 404 3.49 -11.62 8.92
CA LYS A 404 2.40 -11.67 9.92
C LYS A 404 2.94 -11.96 11.32
N SER A 405 2.56 -11.15 12.30
CA SER A 405 2.91 -11.37 13.71
C SER A 405 2.59 -12.80 14.11
N ASN A 406 3.57 -13.51 14.69
CA ASN A 406 3.52 -14.89 15.18
C ASN A 406 3.66 -16.02 14.14
N GLU A 407 3.96 -15.76 12.87
CA GLU A 407 4.28 -16.85 11.95
C GLU A 407 5.75 -17.28 12.14
N LYS A 408 5.95 -18.47 12.70
CA LYS A 408 7.25 -19.11 12.79
C LYS A 408 7.57 -19.77 11.45
N ARG A 409 8.72 -19.45 10.88
CA ARG A 409 9.18 -20.02 9.61
C ARG A 409 10.64 -20.45 9.69
N SER A 410 10.93 -21.58 9.09
CA SER A 410 12.30 -22.07 8.88
C SER A 410 12.86 -21.71 7.50
N THR A 411 12.08 -21.04 6.67
CA THR A 411 12.46 -20.68 5.29
C THR A 411 12.01 -19.28 4.93
N PHE A 412 12.70 -18.68 3.96
CA PHE A 412 12.43 -17.37 3.40
C PHE A 412 12.52 -17.44 1.87
N ASN A 413 11.60 -16.82 1.16
CA ASN A 413 11.51 -16.86 -0.30
C ASN A 413 11.34 -15.46 -0.93
N ASN A 414 11.30 -15.37 -2.27
CA ASN A 414 11.16 -14.10 -2.99
C ASN A 414 9.90 -13.33 -2.62
N ILE A 415 8.78 -14.03 -2.37
CA ILE A 415 7.52 -13.37 -1.97
C ILE A 415 7.65 -12.70 -0.61
N ASP A 416 8.35 -13.35 0.32
CA ASP A 416 8.62 -12.78 1.65
C ASP A 416 9.50 -11.54 1.52
N LEU A 417 10.53 -11.62 0.67
CA LEU A 417 11.42 -10.50 0.36
C LEU A 417 10.61 -9.33 -0.25
N MET A 418 9.78 -9.60 -1.25
CA MET A 418 8.91 -8.60 -1.85
C MET A 418 8.03 -7.89 -0.81
N LYS A 419 7.36 -8.65 0.06
CA LYS A 419 6.52 -8.08 1.12
C LYS A 419 7.27 -7.17 2.07
N MET A 420 8.49 -7.52 2.41
CA MET A 420 9.32 -6.73 3.32
C MET A 420 9.72 -5.38 2.72
N PHE A 421 10.01 -5.35 1.42
CA PHE A 421 10.44 -4.14 0.70
C PHE A 421 9.30 -3.41 -0.02
N ASP A 422 8.08 -3.82 0.24
CA ASP A 422 6.89 -3.31 -0.39
C ASP A 422 6.76 -1.77 -0.22
N GLY A 423 6.73 -1.02 -1.34
CA GLY A 423 6.59 0.42 -1.38
C GLY A 423 7.82 1.24 -1.03
N VAL A 424 8.99 0.73 -1.26
CA VAL A 424 10.20 1.53 -1.24
C VAL A 424 10.21 2.43 -2.49
N SER A 425 10.10 3.73 -2.30
CA SER A 425 10.27 4.71 -3.38
C SER A 425 11.72 4.68 -3.88
N GLU A 426 11.96 5.03 -5.15
CA GLU A 426 13.32 5.11 -5.73
C GLU A 426 14.27 5.98 -4.88
N ASN A 427 13.74 7.00 -4.21
CA ASN A 427 14.51 7.88 -3.32
C ASN A 427 14.98 7.22 -2.02
N LEU A 428 14.39 6.08 -1.63
CA LEU A 428 14.83 5.30 -0.46
C LEU A 428 15.90 4.26 -0.82
N SER A 429 16.07 3.97 -2.09
CA SER A 429 16.98 2.94 -2.58
C SER A 429 18.39 3.46 -2.88
N GLN A 430 18.59 4.78 -3.04
CA GLN A 430 19.92 5.36 -3.24
C GLN A 430 20.82 5.13 -2.03
N VAL A 431 22.06 4.73 -2.30
CA VAL A 431 23.05 4.41 -1.28
C VAL A 431 24.30 5.28 -1.45
N ARG A 432 24.97 5.53 -0.34
CA ARG A 432 26.24 6.23 -0.30
C ARG A 432 27.29 5.42 0.43
N ILE A 433 28.52 5.55 -0.01
CA ILE A 433 29.69 5.02 0.69
C ILE A 433 30.41 6.19 1.37
N GLY A 434 30.75 6.01 2.64
CA GLY A 434 31.55 6.97 3.39
C GLY A 434 32.66 6.31 4.18
N ARG A 435 33.78 7.02 4.30
CA ARG A 435 34.91 6.62 5.16
C ARG A 435 34.94 7.51 6.38
N ILE A 436 34.70 6.92 7.54
CA ILE A 436 34.61 7.61 8.82
C ILE A 436 35.49 6.91 9.86
N ASN A 437 36.02 7.66 10.82
CA ASN A 437 36.77 7.06 11.90
C ASN A 437 35.85 6.35 12.90
N GLY A 438 36.44 5.52 13.77
CA GLY A 438 35.64 4.69 14.67
C GLY A 438 34.92 5.50 15.76
N ALA A 439 35.40 6.67 16.14
CA ALA A 439 34.69 7.55 17.06
C ALA A 439 33.41 8.07 16.42
N GLU A 440 33.49 8.53 15.16
CA GLU A 440 32.32 8.97 14.36
C GLU A 440 31.32 7.82 14.11
N LEU A 441 31.82 6.63 13.78
CA LEU A 441 30.98 5.44 13.60
C LEU A 441 30.24 5.08 14.89
N PHE A 442 30.94 5.09 16.03
CA PHE A 442 30.35 4.81 17.32
C PHE A 442 29.25 5.82 17.66
N GLU A 443 29.52 7.12 17.47
CA GLU A 443 28.56 8.19 17.72
C GLU A 443 27.32 8.08 16.82
N LEU A 444 27.51 7.80 15.54
CA LEU A 444 26.43 7.57 14.56
C LEU A 444 25.48 6.45 15.00
N VAL A 445 26.04 5.30 15.40
CA VAL A 445 25.24 4.14 15.82
C VAL A 445 24.57 4.41 17.16
N LEU A 446 25.30 4.99 18.12
CA LEU A 446 24.79 5.31 19.45
C LEU A 446 23.62 6.28 19.39
N GLU A 447 23.77 7.40 18.68
CA GLU A 447 22.71 8.39 18.51
C GLU A 447 21.45 7.81 17.87
N ASN A 448 21.62 6.98 16.83
CA ASN A 448 20.52 6.29 16.19
C ASN A 448 19.73 5.40 17.18
N VAL A 449 20.42 4.61 18.00
CA VAL A 449 19.79 3.74 18.98
C VAL A 449 19.14 4.56 20.10
N GLN A 450 19.79 5.62 20.57
CA GLN A 450 19.25 6.52 21.60
C GLN A 450 17.96 7.20 21.14
N ASN A 451 17.93 7.73 19.91
CA ASN A 451 16.75 8.35 19.32
C ASN A 451 15.62 7.33 19.15
N ASN A 452 15.93 6.11 18.72
CA ASN A 452 14.93 5.03 18.65
C ASN A 452 14.37 4.65 20.03
N LEU A 453 15.18 4.68 21.08
CA LEU A 453 14.75 4.39 22.46
C LEU A 453 13.86 5.49 23.07
N LYS A 454 14.10 6.76 22.70
CA LYS A 454 13.34 7.94 23.16
C LYS A 454 12.04 8.13 22.38
N SER A 455 12.04 7.77 21.11
CA SER A 455 10.91 7.97 20.21
C SER A 455 9.82 6.92 20.46
N ARG A 456 8.59 7.38 20.65
CA ARG A 456 7.41 6.52 20.58
C ARG A 456 7.06 6.13 19.14
N THR A 457 7.69 6.75 18.15
CA THR A 457 7.53 6.48 16.73
C THR A 457 8.48 5.37 16.29
N ARG A 458 7.96 4.33 15.68
CA ARG A 458 8.61 3.04 15.36
C ARG A 458 9.62 3.09 14.19
N ASN A 459 10.08 4.26 13.73
CA ASN A 459 10.60 4.38 12.36
C ASN A 459 12.07 4.78 12.21
N ALA A 460 12.90 4.70 13.24
CA ALA A 460 14.22 5.33 13.18
C ALA A 460 15.43 4.39 13.40
N LEU A 461 15.23 3.07 13.51
CA LEU A 461 16.38 2.17 13.72
C LEU A 461 17.08 1.87 12.40
N ILE A 462 18.42 1.91 12.40
CA ILE A 462 19.24 1.38 11.33
C ILE A 462 19.59 -0.08 11.68
N GLN A 463 19.28 -0.98 10.75
CA GLN A 463 19.71 -2.38 10.83
C GLN A 463 21.10 -2.50 10.19
N TRP A 464 22.03 -3.12 10.88
CA TRP A 464 23.43 -3.17 10.48
C TRP A 464 23.90 -4.58 10.13
N SER A 465 24.72 -4.69 9.09
CA SER A 465 25.60 -5.85 8.96
C SER A 465 26.84 -5.65 9.84
N ASP A 466 27.30 -6.70 10.47
CA ASP A 466 28.59 -6.69 11.20
C ASP A 466 28.76 -5.65 12.32
N ILE A 467 27.66 -5.01 12.75
CA ILE A 467 27.62 -4.20 13.97
C ILE A 467 26.67 -4.86 14.97
N GLN A 468 27.18 -5.15 16.15
CA GLN A 468 26.42 -5.69 17.28
C GLN A 468 26.12 -4.58 18.27
N ILE A 469 24.84 -4.44 18.65
CA ILE A 469 24.37 -3.40 19.56
C ILE A 469 23.77 -4.04 20.81
N ASN A 470 24.31 -3.70 21.98
CA ASN A 470 23.73 -4.08 23.26
C ASN A 470 22.80 -2.96 23.75
N ARG A 471 21.51 -3.07 23.43
CA ARG A 471 20.50 -2.05 23.76
C ARG A 471 20.31 -1.85 25.27
N SER A 472 20.55 -2.87 26.08
CA SER A 472 20.48 -2.75 27.55
C SER A 472 21.58 -1.84 28.06
N LEU A 473 22.83 -2.00 27.58
CA LEU A 473 23.92 -1.12 27.94
C LEU A 473 23.68 0.32 27.43
N VAL A 474 23.13 0.50 26.21
CA VAL A 474 22.78 1.83 25.71
C VAL A 474 21.71 2.50 26.60
N LYS A 475 20.74 1.75 27.10
CA LYS A 475 19.74 2.29 28.06
C LYS A 475 20.39 2.72 29.38
N GLU A 476 21.32 1.96 29.92
CA GLU A 476 22.03 2.31 31.15
C GLU A 476 22.92 3.54 30.97
N ILE A 477 23.62 3.64 29.83
CA ILE A 477 24.36 4.83 29.45
C ILE A 477 23.47 6.07 29.41
N ASN A 478 22.27 5.95 28.84
CA ASN A 478 21.29 7.03 28.76
C ASN A 478 20.77 7.49 30.14
N LYS A 479 20.79 6.60 31.13
CA LYS A 479 20.44 6.92 32.53
C LYS A 479 21.57 7.55 33.32
N GLY A 480 22.74 7.74 32.69
CA GLY A 480 23.93 8.31 33.36
C GLY A 480 24.69 7.29 34.22
N ASN A 481 24.46 6.00 34.02
CA ASN A 481 25.17 4.95 34.74
C ASN A 481 26.61 4.86 34.23
N SER A 482 27.56 5.44 34.96
CA SER A 482 28.99 5.47 34.62
C SER A 482 29.69 4.11 34.63
N ALA A 483 29.09 3.09 35.27
CA ALA A 483 29.62 1.72 35.27
C ALA A 483 29.36 0.96 33.96
N ALA A 484 28.45 1.46 33.11
CA ALA A 484 28.18 0.85 31.82
C ALA A 484 29.33 1.15 30.84
N SER A 485 29.98 0.08 30.35
CA SER A 485 31.10 0.23 29.41
C SER A 485 30.60 0.65 28.02
N TYR A 486 30.95 1.86 27.60
CA TYR A 486 30.69 2.34 26.24
C TYR A 486 31.26 1.39 25.18
N LYS A 487 32.46 0.83 25.44
CA LYS A 487 33.17 -0.09 24.52
C LYS A 487 32.39 -1.39 24.27
N ASP A 488 31.55 -1.80 25.20
CA ASP A 488 30.77 -3.03 25.10
C ASP A 488 29.35 -2.81 24.53
N ALA A 489 28.90 -1.57 24.48
CA ALA A 489 27.58 -1.23 23.99
C ALA A 489 27.44 -1.42 22.46
N ILE A 490 28.51 -1.15 21.72
CA ILE A 490 28.55 -1.24 20.25
C ILE A 490 29.87 -1.89 19.83
N LYS A 491 29.76 -3.00 19.09
CA LYS A 491 30.91 -3.77 18.61
C LYS A 491 30.80 -3.94 17.09
N ILE A 492 31.93 -3.96 16.41
CA ILE A 492 32.03 -4.26 14.98
C ILE A 492 32.74 -5.58 14.76
N ARG A 493 32.37 -6.34 13.72
CA ARG A 493 33.05 -7.58 13.35
C ARG A 493 34.37 -7.25 12.70
N ASP A 494 35.45 -7.70 13.32
CA ASP A 494 36.80 -7.62 12.76
C ASP A 494 36.94 -8.50 11.51
N LYS A 495 37.53 -7.97 10.44
CA LYS A 495 37.64 -8.66 9.14
C LYS A 495 38.59 -9.88 9.21
N ALA A 496 39.63 -9.78 10.01
CA ALA A 496 40.67 -10.83 10.10
C ALA A 496 40.23 -11.97 11.01
N THR A 497 39.78 -11.63 12.22
CA THR A 497 39.38 -12.62 13.23
C THR A 497 37.95 -13.10 13.11
N ARG A 498 37.10 -12.37 12.37
CA ARG A 498 35.64 -12.56 12.26
C ARG A 498 34.88 -12.48 13.60
N LYS A 499 35.54 -12.02 14.66
CA LYS A 499 34.91 -11.82 15.98
C LYS A 499 34.45 -10.39 16.16
N PHE A 500 33.39 -10.20 16.97
CA PHE A 500 32.95 -8.87 17.37
C PHE A 500 33.90 -8.29 18.41
N ALA A 501 34.44 -7.12 18.12
CA ALA A 501 35.33 -6.36 18.98
C ALA A 501 34.79 -4.94 19.15
N PRO A 502 35.15 -4.23 20.24
CA PRO A 502 34.91 -2.82 20.38
C PRO A 502 35.36 -2.06 19.14
N ILE A 503 34.61 -0.99 18.76
CA ILE A 503 35.01 -0.12 17.67
C ILE A 503 36.29 0.62 18.09
N ASP A 504 37.35 0.52 17.30
CA ASP A 504 38.61 1.28 17.53
C ASP A 504 38.37 2.74 17.08
N PRO A 505 38.42 3.72 17.98
CA PRO A 505 38.11 5.11 17.67
C PRO A 505 39.06 5.74 16.63
N ASN A 506 40.28 5.22 16.52
CA ASN A 506 41.33 5.76 15.65
C ASN A 506 41.40 5.06 14.28
N LYS A 507 40.68 3.97 14.10
CA LYS A 507 40.63 3.23 12.84
C LYS A 507 39.56 3.79 11.93
N ASP A 508 39.85 3.90 10.63
CA ASP A 508 38.85 4.23 9.61
C ASP A 508 38.04 3.01 9.23
N TYR A 509 36.75 3.24 9.05
CA TYR A 509 35.77 2.27 8.59
C TYR A 509 35.02 2.76 7.35
N THR A 510 34.88 1.92 6.36
CA THR A 510 34.10 2.19 5.17
C THR A 510 32.68 1.65 5.34
N ILE A 511 31.71 2.55 5.31
CA ILE A 511 30.30 2.27 5.62
C ILE A 511 29.45 2.56 4.41
N LEU A 512 28.48 1.68 4.10
CA LEU A 512 27.43 1.91 3.14
C LEU A 512 26.11 2.20 3.87
N MET A 513 25.44 3.29 3.50
CA MET A 513 24.16 3.71 4.08
C MET A 513 23.19 4.25 3.04
N SER A 514 21.91 4.32 3.41
CA SER A 514 20.88 4.98 2.61
C SER A 514 21.09 6.50 2.56
N ASP A 515 20.90 7.07 1.36
CA ASP A 515 20.88 8.51 1.14
C ASP A 515 19.87 9.24 2.03
N LYS A 516 18.72 8.63 2.29
CA LYS A 516 17.65 9.20 3.11
C LYS A 516 18.10 9.66 4.50
N TYR A 517 19.02 8.95 5.13
CA TYR A 517 19.54 9.33 6.45
C TYR A 517 20.62 10.40 6.39
N LEU A 518 21.24 10.54 5.24
CA LEU A 518 22.31 11.49 5.01
C LEU A 518 21.81 12.84 4.49
N LEU A 519 20.50 12.95 4.14
CA LEU A 519 19.88 14.22 3.71
C LEU A 519 19.59 15.13 4.91
N LYS A 520 19.73 16.44 4.70
CA LYS A 520 19.58 17.51 5.73
C LYS A 520 18.25 17.49 6.49
N ASP A 521 17.18 16.98 5.86
CA ASP A 521 15.80 17.09 6.34
C ASP A 521 15.22 15.76 6.90
N SER A 522 16.08 14.79 7.25
CA SER A 522 15.57 13.58 7.90
C SER A 522 15.16 13.92 9.34
N GLU A 523 13.87 14.03 9.58
CA GLU A 523 13.28 14.36 10.90
C GLU A 523 13.68 13.38 12.02
N ASN A 524 14.27 12.23 11.67
CA ASN A 524 14.42 11.09 12.60
C ASN A 524 15.87 10.75 12.97
N ILE A 525 16.87 11.26 12.25
CA ILE A 525 18.28 10.99 12.55
C ILE A 525 19.09 12.25 12.23
N LYS A 526 19.64 12.86 13.27
CA LYS A 526 20.57 13.98 13.12
C LYS A 526 21.99 13.43 12.96
N ILE A 527 22.41 13.22 11.73
CA ILE A 527 23.82 12.93 11.45
C ILE A 527 24.56 14.26 11.38
N PRO A 528 25.64 14.47 12.17
CA PRO A 528 26.45 15.68 12.09
C PRO A 528 26.90 15.96 10.66
N ALA A 529 26.88 17.22 10.24
CA ALA A 529 27.21 17.63 8.87
C ALA A 529 28.60 17.10 8.45
N MET A 530 29.58 17.18 9.35
CA MET A 530 30.95 16.72 9.10
C MET A 530 31.06 15.21 8.82
N ILE A 531 30.14 14.40 9.37
CA ILE A 531 30.06 12.96 9.05
C ILE A 531 29.36 12.76 7.71
N ARG A 532 28.29 13.50 7.47
CA ARG A 532 27.47 13.44 6.25
C ARG A 532 28.27 13.75 4.99
N ASP A 533 29.11 14.77 5.06
CA ASP A 533 29.93 15.27 3.94
C ASP A 533 31.01 14.27 3.51
N LYS A 534 31.26 13.22 4.32
CA LYS A 534 32.19 12.12 4.01
C LYS A 534 31.54 11.01 3.17
N PHE A 535 30.24 11.11 2.87
CA PHE A 535 29.51 10.11 2.11
C PHE A 535 29.27 10.51 0.67
N GLU A 536 29.71 9.69 -0.26
CA GLU A 536 29.53 9.87 -1.71
C GLU A 536 28.42 8.98 -2.26
N VAL A 537 27.63 9.52 -3.20
CA VAL A 537 26.60 8.74 -3.91
C VAL A 537 27.27 7.72 -4.82
N ILE A 538 26.82 6.49 -4.77
CA ILE A 538 27.23 5.46 -5.73
C ILE A 538 26.06 5.15 -6.69
N PRO A 539 26.36 4.65 -7.91
CA PRO A 539 25.32 4.36 -8.92
C PRO A 539 24.39 3.21 -8.53
N GLU A 540 24.79 2.38 -7.56
CA GLU A 540 24.01 1.27 -7.06
C GLU A 540 22.90 1.76 -6.12
N SER A 541 21.81 0.98 -6.08
CA SER A 541 20.72 1.13 -5.11
C SER A 541 20.58 -0.16 -4.30
N TYR A 542 19.91 -0.15 -3.16
CA TYR A 542 19.69 -1.37 -2.35
C TYR A 542 19.00 -2.49 -3.13
N ASP A 543 18.15 -2.13 -4.07
CA ASP A 543 17.40 -3.06 -4.92
C ASP A 543 18.24 -3.60 -6.10
N SER A 544 19.37 -2.96 -6.42
CA SER A 544 20.34 -3.45 -7.41
C SER A 544 21.50 -4.24 -6.78
N LEU A 545 21.60 -4.23 -5.46
CA LEU A 545 22.63 -4.92 -4.67
C LEU A 545 22.09 -6.21 -4.05
#